data_827c67f4f7c0c61a6c91a7937993c78d
#
_entry.id   827c67f4f7c0c61a6c91a7937993c78d
#
_cell.length_a   1.000
_cell.length_b   1.000
_cell.length_c   1.000
_cell.angle_alpha   90.00
_cell.angle_beta   90.00
_cell.angle_gamma   90.00
#
_symmetry.space_group_name_H-M   'P 1'
#
loop_
_entity.id
_entity.type
_entity.pdbx_description
1 polymer ?
#
loop_
_entity_poly.entity_id
_entity_poly.type
_entity_poly.pdbx_seq_one_letter_code
_entity_poly.pdbx_strand_id
1 'polypeptide(L)'
;MTADFAQKYETASEDVLAELKKTMESIDPASLERLVDEVLKADQVFFVGVGRVMLALQCICKRFAHLGIRAHCVGEINEPAIKKDDLLIVGS
;
A
#
# COMPACT_ATOMS: atom_id res chain seq x y z
N MET A 1 32.40 1.85 -15.67
CA MET A 1 31.16 1.29 -16.25
C MET A 1 31.31 1.14 -17.76
N THR A 2 30.73 0.11 -18.29
CA THR A 2 30.79 -0.20 -19.72
C THR A 2 29.47 0.15 -20.40
N ALA A 3 29.50 0.26 -21.74
CA ALA A 3 28.27 0.43 -22.53
C ALA A 3 27.31 -0.74 -22.35
N ASP A 4 27.84 -1.96 -22.11
CA ASP A 4 27.04 -3.13 -21.82
C ASP A 4 26.23 -2.97 -20.53
N PHE A 5 26.83 -2.40 -19.49
CA PHE A 5 26.10 -2.13 -18.24
C PHE A 5 24.99 -1.09 -18.44
N ALA A 6 25.27 -0.04 -19.19
CA ALA A 6 24.25 0.98 -19.48
C ALA A 6 23.07 0.38 -20.22
N GLN A 7 23.32 -0.53 -21.17
CA GLN A 7 22.26 -1.22 -21.91
C GLN A 7 21.44 -2.14 -20.99
N LYS A 8 22.11 -2.84 -20.09
CA LYS A 8 21.41 -3.71 -19.11
C LYS A 8 20.53 -2.88 -18.19
N TYR A 9 21.00 -1.74 -17.74
CA TYR A 9 20.20 -0.84 -16.90
C TYR A 9 18.95 -0.35 -17.64
N GLU A 10 19.13 0.08 -18.89
CA GLU A 10 18.02 0.56 -19.71
C GLU A 10 16.95 -0.53 -19.90
N THR A 11 17.38 -1.74 -20.26
CA THR A 11 16.48 -2.87 -20.44
C THR A 11 15.74 -3.21 -19.15
N ALA A 12 16.45 -3.25 -18.03
CA ALA A 12 15.83 -3.52 -16.74
C ALA A 12 14.81 -2.45 -16.36
N SER A 13 15.11 -1.18 -16.63
CA SER A 13 14.20 -0.06 -16.38
C SER A 13 12.92 -0.18 -17.21
N GLU A 14 13.05 -0.52 -18.47
CA GLU A 14 11.90 -0.73 -19.36
C GLU A 14 11.03 -1.89 -18.86
N ASP A 15 11.66 -2.99 -18.43
CA ASP A 15 10.92 -4.16 -17.91
C ASP A 15 10.15 -3.81 -16.65
N VAL A 16 10.77 -3.08 -15.71
CA VAL A 16 10.11 -2.65 -14.48
C VAL A 16 8.90 -1.77 -14.79
N LEU A 17 9.08 -0.79 -15.66
CA LEU A 17 8.00 0.12 -16.03
C LEU A 17 6.86 -0.61 -16.73
N ALA A 18 7.18 -1.58 -17.60
CA ALA A 18 6.16 -2.38 -18.28
C ALA A 18 5.36 -3.23 -17.29
N GLU A 19 6.01 -3.83 -16.31
CA GLU A 19 5.34 -4.62 -15.27
C GLU A 19 4.44 -3.75 -14.39
N LEU A 20 4.92 -2.58 -14.01
CA LEU A 20 4.12 -1.63 -13.22
C LEU A 20 2.87 -1.20 -13.98
N LYS A 21 3.02 -0.87 -15.25
CA LYS A 21 1.90 -0.48 -16.10
C LYS A 21 0.86 -1.59 -16.19
N LYS A 22 1.32 -2.83 -16.41
CA LYS A 22 0.45 -4.00 -16.49
C LYS A 22 -0.32 -4.21 -15.17
N THR A 23 0.36 -4.07 -14.05
CA THR A 23 -0.25 -4.19 -12.73
C THR A 23 -1.31 -3.11 -12.52
N MET A 24 -1.00 -1.86 -12.84
CA MET A 24 -1.95 -0.76 -12.71
C MET A 24 -3.19 -0.96 -13.58
N GLU A 25 -2.99 -1.45 -14.81
CA GLU A 25 -4.10 -1.73 -15.73
C GLU A 25 -4.98 -2.89 -15.26
N SER A 26 -4.46 -3.79 -14.42
CA SER A 26 -5.23 -4.92 -13.89
C SER A 26 -6.16 -4.53 -12.73
N ILE A 27 -5.99 -3.34 -12.17
CA ILE A 27 -6.80 -2.87 -11.05
C ILE A 27 -8.16 -2.42 -11.57
N ASP A 28 -9.23 -2.95 -10.97
CA ASP A 28 -10.59 -2.51 -11.27
C ASP A 28 -10.87 -1.18 -10.59
N PRO A 29 -11.13 -0.09 -11.34
CA PRO A 29 -11.40 1.21 -10.74
C PRO A 29 -12.59 1.21 -9.78
N ALA A 30 -13.60 0.37 -10.01
CA ALA A 30 -14.76 0.27 -9.11
C ALA A 30 -14.36 -0.32 -7.75
N SER A 31 -13.45 -1.30 -7.73
CA SER A 31 -12.92 -1.85 -6.48
C SER A 31 -12.12 -0.80 -5.71
N LEU A 32 -11.32 -0.01 -6.43
CA LEU A 32 -10.54 1.06 -5.82
C LEU A 32 -11.45 2.13 -5.22
N GLU A 33 -12.50 2.50 -5.91
CA GLU A 33 -13.49 3.46 -5.40
C GLU A 33 -14.14 2.97 -4.11
N ARG A 34 -14.51 1.68 -4.06
CA ARG A 34 -15.07 1.09 -2.83
C ARG A 34 -14.07 1.13 -1.67
N LEU A 35 -12.79 0.85 -1.95
CA LEU A 35 -11.75 0.94 -0.92
C LEU A 35 -11.63 2.36 -0.37
N VAL A 36 -11.61 3.35 -1.25
CA VAL A 36 -11.54 4.77 -0.85
C VAL A 36 -12.75 5.14 0.01
N ASP A 37 -13.94 4.73 -0.40
CA ASP A 37 -15.17 5.00 0.36
C ASP A 37 -15.11 4.37 1.75
N GLU A 38 -14.65 3.14 1.87
CA GLU A 38 -14.52 2.46 3.17
C GLU A 38 -13.50 3.15 4.07
N VAL A 39 -12.38 3.59 3.51
CA VAL A 39 -11.36 4.34 4.26
C VAL A 39 -11.94 5.65 4.79
N LEU A 40 -12.69 6.37 3.96
CA LEU A 40 -13.25 7.67 4.35
C LEU A 40 -14.39 7.55 5.37
N LYS A 41 -15.11 6.44 5.38
CA LYS A 41 -16.18 6.19 6.36
C LYS A 41 -15.65 5.72 7.71
N ALA A 42 -14.50 5.06 7.73
CA ALA A 42 -13.99 4.44 8.95
C ALA A 42 -13.57 5.47 9.99
N ASP A 43 -13.78 5.15 11.26
CA ASP A 43 -13.26 5.96 12.35
C ASP A 43 -11.74 5.86 12.43
N GLN A 44 -11.22 4.64 12.27
CA GLN A 44 -9.80 4.36 12.25
C GLN A 44 -9.52 3.27 11.21
N VAL A 45 -8.32 3.27 10.66
CA VAL A 45 -7.89 2.26 9.70
C VAL A 45 -6.71 1.50 10.28
N PHE A 46 -6.80 0.17 10.31
CA PHE A 46 -5.74 -0.71 10.81
C PHE A 46 -5.15 -1.49 9.65
N PHE A 47 -3.84 -1.64 9.66
CA PHE A 47 -3.10 -2.38 8.64
C PHE A 47 -2.40 -3.58 9.26
N VAL A 48 -2.54 -4.76 8.66
CA VAL A 48 -1.84 -5.96 9.10
C VAL A 48 -1.37 -6.77 7.89
N GLY A 49 -0.15 -7.28 7.97
CA GLY A 49 0.45 -8.11 6.95
C GLY A 49 1.74 -8.70 7.48
N VAL A 50 2.45 -9.45 6.65
CA VAL A 50 3.71 -10.08 7.03
C VAL A 50 4.78 -9.79 5.98
N GLY A 51 6.05 -9.79 6.42
CA GLY A 51 7.18 -9.62 5.53
C GLY A 51 7.15 -8.29 4.76
N ARG A 52 7.51 -8.36 3.47
CA ARG A 52 7.55 -7.16 2.62
C ARG A 52 6.21 -6.50 2.42
N VAL A 53 5.13 -7.29 2.46
CA VAL A 53 3.78 -6.74 2.37
C VAL A 53 3.51 -5.82 3.55
N MET A 54 3.90 -6.22 4.76
CA MET A 54 3.76 -5.36 5.94
C MET A 54 4.57 -4.08 5.82
N LEU A 55 5.77 -4.14 5.25
CA LEU A 55 6.58 -2.93 5.01
C LEU A 55 5.86 -1.96 4.07
N ALA A 56 5.25 -2.47 3.00
CA ALA A 56 4.47 -1.65 2.08
C ALA A 56 3.25 -1.04 2.78
N LEU A 57 2.55 -1.82 3.60
CA LEU A 57 1.41 -1.34 4.36
C LEU A 57 1.80 -0.27 5.38
N GLN A 58 2.97 -0.40 6.01
CA GLN A 58 3.50 0.62 6.91
C GLN A 58 3.74 1.95 6.19
N CYS A 59 4.24 1.89 4.95
CA CYS A 59 4.40 3.09 4.13
C CYS A 59 3.05 3.77 3.87
N ILE A 60 2.03 2.99 3.53
CA ILE A 60 0.67 3.51 3.29
C ILE A 60 0.09 4.08 4.57
N CYS A 61 0.26 3.39 5.68
CA CYS A 61 -0.20 3.83 7.00
C CYS A 61 0.37 5.22 7.33
N LYS A 62 1.67 5.40 7.12
CA LYS A 62 2.34 6.67 7.36
C LYS A 62 1.78 7.78 6.46
N ARG A 63 1.52 7.47 5.19
CA ARG A 63 0.93 8.43 4.27
C ARG A 63 -0.49 8.82 4.72
N PHE A 64 -1.28 7.86 5.17
CA PHE A 64 -2.62 8.13 5.67
C PHE A 64 -2.57 9.05 6.90
N ALA A 65 -1.63 8.81 7.82
CA ALA A 65 -1.46 9.66 8.98
C ALA A 65 -1.15 11.11 8.57
N HIS A 66 -0.30 11.30 7.55
CA HIS A 66 0.00 12.63 7.03
C HIS A 66 -1.21 13.30 6.38
N LEU A 67 -2.18 12.54 5.91
CA LEU A 67 -3.42 13.06 5.34
C LEU A 67 -4.49 13.34 6.41
N GLY A 68 -4.19 13.08 7.68
CA GLY A 68 -5.13 13.28 8.76
C GLY A 68 -6.05 12.09 9.02
N ILE A 69 -5.81 10.96 8.38
CA ILE A 69 -6.55 9.72 8.62
C ILE A 69 -5.95 9.02 9.84
N ARG A 70 -6.80 8.58 10.76
CA ARG A 70 -6.37 7.84 11.95
C ARG A 70 -6.00 6.42 11.55
N ALA A 71 -4.72 6.18 11.32
CA ALA A 71 -4.19 4.93 10.80
C ALA A 71 -3.20 4.30 11.77
N HIS A 72 -3.28 2.98 11.93
CA HIS A 72 -2.45 2.22 12.85
C HIS A 72 -1.97 0.93 12.19
N CYS A 73 -0.75 0.51 12.52
CA CYS A 73 -0.26 -0.80 12.13
C CYS A 73 -0.47 -1.77 13.29
N VAL A 74 -1.04 -2.93 13.00
CA VAL A 74 -1.24 -3.97 14.02
C VAL A 74 0.13 -4.42 14.53
N GLY A 75 0.26 -4.50 15.86
CA GLY A 75 1.51 -4.87 16.52
C GLY A 75 2.29 -3.71 17.10
N GLU A 76 1.88 -2.48 16.86
CA GLU A 76 2.50 -1.31 17.49
C GLU A 76 2.18 -1.29 18.99
N ILE A 77 3.13 -0.81 19.81
CA ILE A 77 2.96 -0.75 21.25
C ILE A 77 1.73 0.05 21.65
N ASN A 78 1.46 1.14 20.95
CA ASN A 78 0.37 2.06 21.28
C ASN A 78 -0.87 1.87 20.40
N GLU A 79 -1.04 0.70 19.77
CA GLU A 79 -2.24 0.50 18.96
C GLU A 79 -3.48 0.47 19.84
N PRO A 80 -4.52 1.22 19.48
CA PRO A 80 -5.78 1.13 20.20
C PRO A 80 -6.54 -0.14 19.81
N ALA A 81 -7.53 -0.51 20.62
CA ALA A 81 -8.38 -1.65 20.29
C ALA A 81 -9.22 -1.33 19.05
N ILE A 82 -9.32 -2.30 18.14
CA ILE A 82 -10.20 -2.17 16.98
C ILE A 82 -11.66 -2.27 17.42
N LYS A 83 -12.50 -1.44 16.83
CA LYS A 83 -13.92 -1.33 17.18
C LYS A 83 -14.81 -1.52 15.96
N LYS A 84 -16.11 -1.51 16.17
CA LYS A 84 -17.11 -1.79 15.16
C LYS A 84 -17.01 -0.95 13.90
N ASP A 85 -16.73 0.36 14.04
CA ASP A 85 -16.72 1.28 12.90
C ASP A 85 -15.32 1.49 12.33
N ASP A 86 -14.38 0.64 12.70
CA ASP A 86 -13.02 0.67 12.20
C ASP A 86 -12.87 -0.25 10.98
N LEU A 87 -11.87 0.04 10.14
CA LEU A 87 -11.54 -0.75 8.96
C LEU A 87 -10.23 -1.49 9.20
N LEU A 88 -10.19 -2.77 8.89
CA LEU A 88 -8.96 -3.57 8.90
C LEU A 88 -8.57 -3.90 7.47
N ILE A 89 -7.37 -3.49 7.06
CA ILE A 89 -6.79 -3.82 5.77
C ILE A 89 -5.73 -4.90 5.97
N VAL A 90 -5.95 -6.05 5.36
CA VAL A 90 -5.07 -7.23 5.47
C VAL A 90 -4.33 -7.42 4.14
N GLY A 91 -3.00 -7.48 4.21
CA GLY A 91 -2.18 -7.78 3.05
C GLY A 91 -1.50 -9.14 3.18
N SER A 92 -1.40 -9.84 2.08
CA SER A 92 -0.70 -11.13 2.06
C SER A 92 0.06 -11.34 0.75
#